data_57ff5a0600f986b5386d9bd8ac948f29
#
_entry.id   57ff5a0600f986b5386d9bd8ac948f29
#
_cell.length_a   1.000
_cell.length_b   1.000
_cell.length_c   1.000
_cell.angle_alpha   90.00
_cell.angle_beta   90.00
_cell.angle_gamma   90.00
#
_symmetry.space_group_name_H-M   'P 1'
#
loop_
_entity.id
_entity.type
_entity.pdbx_description
1 polymer ?
#
loop_
_entity_poly.entity_id
_entity_poly.type
_entity_poly.pdbx_seq_one_letter_code
_entity_poly.pdbx_strand_id
1 'polypeptide(L)'
;ALRVSTKADLKISDLLQICQSRLQVKDVQTTGSRLIQKLSLKTPMISPSSFARCYLNLLQSSVPPDMVVSLLEMACYLVELSVCDHFFAFVPPSKLAFAAVCVCVTSEQGGLQLNPTTSQSFKQE
;
A
#
# COMPACT_ATOMS: atom_id res chain seq x y z
N ALA A 1 11.47 14.73 5.58
CA ALA A 1 10.79 14.30 4.36
C ALA A 1 11.22 12.88 4.03
N LEU A 2 10.47 11.89 4.53
CA LEU A 2 10.63 10.49 4.12
C LEU A 2 10.06 10.38 2.70
N ARG A 3 10.94 10.45 1.71
CA ARG A 3 10.63 9.96 0.38
C ARG A 3 10.40 8.46 0.51
N VAL A 4 9.16 8.02 0.58
CA VAL A 4 8.80 6.64 0.30
C VAL A 4 9.08 6.44 -1.19
N SER A 5 10.30 6.01 -1.48
CA SER A 5 10.68 5.54 -2.81
C SER A 5 9.88 4.27 -3.06
N THR A 6 8.82 4.36 -3.82
CA THR A 6 7.97 3.23 -4.25
C THR A 6 8.68 2.30 -5.23
N LYS A 7 9.97 2.43 -5.40
CA LYS A 7 10.91 1.51 -6.04
C LYS A 7 12.19 1.46 -5.21
N ALA A 8 12.11 0.86 -4.04
CA ALA A 8 13.30 0.25 -3.49
C ALA A 8 13.61 -0.94 -4.40
N ASP A 9 14.44 -0.75 -5.43
CA ASP A 9 15.13 -1.84 -6.10
C ASP A 9 16.04 -2.47 -5.04
N LEU A 10 15.47 -3.41 -4.28
CA LEU A 10 16.18 -4.18 -3.27
C LEU A 10 17.24 -4.97 -4.02
N LYS A 11 18.47 -4.50 -3.95
CA LYS A 11 19.58 -5.19 -4.60
C LYS A 11 19.81 -6.51 -3.89
N ILE A 12 20.14 -7.54 -4.64
CA ILE A 12 20.51 -8.87 -4.07
C ILE A 12 21.61 -8.72 -3.03
N SER A 13 22.53 -7.75 -3.20
CA SER A 13 23.55 -7.38 -2.22
C SER A 13 22.98 -7.02 -0.85
N ASP A 14 21.86 -6.27 -0.81
CA ASP A 14 21.25 -5.80 0.42
C ASP A 14 20.60 -6.97 1.17
N LEU A 15 19.94 -7.87 0.43
CA LEU A 15 19.42 -9.13 0.99
C LEU A 15 20.52 -10.01 1.58
N LEU A 16 21.66 -10.14 0.91
CA LEU A 16 22.78 -10.92 1.40
C LEU A 16 23.39 -10.32 2.66
N GLN A 17 23.43 -8.99 2.75
CA GLN A 17 23.90 -8.28 3.92
C GLN A 17 22.98 -8.52 5.14
N ILE A 18 21.65 -8.46 4.93
CA ILE A 18 20.64 -8.75 5.97
C ILE A 18 20.77 -10.20 6.45
N CYS A 19 20.99 -11.13 5.53
CA CYS A 19 21.17 -12.56 5.84
C CYS A 19 22.55 -12.92 6.39
N GLN A 20 23.38 -11.93 6.73
CA GLN A 20 24.73 -12.12 7.30
C GLN A 20 25.59 -13.09 6.46
N SER A 21 25.50 -13.01 5.14
CA SER A 21 26.24 -13.85 4.18
C SER A 21 26.00 -15.36 4.31
N ARG A 22 24.92 -15.78 4.97
CA ARG A 22 24.52 -17.20 5.05
C ARG A 22 23.95 -17.76 3.73
N LEU A 23 23.58 -16.86 2.81
CA LEU A 23 23.04 -17.20 1.50
C LEU A 23 24.00 -16.75 0.41
N GLN A 24 24.08 -17.52 -0.68
CA GLN A 24 24.79 -17.12 -1.88
C GLN A 24 23.82 -16.47 -2.88
N VAL A 25 24.35 -15.57 -3.74
CA VAL A 25 23.58 -14.95 -4.83
C VAL A 25 22.82 -15.99 -5.64
N LYS A 26 23.47 -17.11 -5.94
CA LYS A 26 22.89 -18.21 -6.71
C LYS A 26 21.68 -18.83 -6.03
N ASP A 27 21.68 -18.95 -4.70
CA ASP A 27 20.57 -19.53 -3.95
C ASP A 27 19.34 -18.61 -4.02
N VAL A 28 19.55 -17.30 -3.88
CA VAL A 28 18.48 -16.30 -3.98
C VAL A 28 17.86 -16.30 -5.39
N GLN A 29 18.70 -16.30 -6.43
CA GLN A 29 18.24 -16.32 -7.81
C GLN A 29 17.48 -17.61 -8.16
N THR A 30 18.02 -18.77 -7.76
CA THR A 30 17.39 -20.07 -8.02
C THR A 30 16.06 -20.19 -7.30
N THR A 31 16.00 -19.78 -6.03
CA THR A 31 14.76 -19.80 -5.25
C THR A 31 13.73 -18.83 -5.81
N GLY A 32 14.13 -17.61 -6.17
CA GLY A 32 13.26 -16.63 -6.81
C GLY A 32 12.65 -17.14 -8.11
N SER A 33 13.47 -17.72 -8.98
CA SER A 33 13.01 -18.30 -10.25
C SER A 33 12.03 -19.45 -10.03
N ARG A 34 12.29 -20.33 -9.06
CA ARG A 34 11.37 -21.42 -8.68
C ARG A 34 10.04 -20.90 -8.12
N LEU A 35 10.06 -19.85 -7.31
CA LEU A 35 8.85 -19.23 -6.79
C LEU A 35 7.99 -18.63 -7.90
N ILE A 36 8.60 -17.84 -8.80
CA ILE A 36 7.91 -17.25 -9.96
C ILE A 36 7.26 -18.34 -10.81
N GLN A 37 8.00 -19.41 -11.07
CA GLN A 37 7.49 -20.54 -11.87
C GLN A 37 6.35 -21.29 -11.17
N LYS A 38 6.49 -21.61 -9.88
CA LYS A 38 5.47 -22.34 -9.11
C LYS A 38 4.20 -21.51 -8.89
N LEU A 39 4.33 -20.22 -8.63
CA LEU A 39 3.20 -19.33 -8.42
C LEU A 39 2.53 -18.91 -9.73
N SER A 40 3.10 -19.28 -10.89
CA SER A 40 2.58 -18.90 -12.21
C SER A 40 2.33 -17.40 -12.33
N LEU A 41 3.22 -16.58 -11.78
CA LEU A 41 3.09 -15.11 -11.72
C LEU A 41 3.22 -14.51 -13.14
N LYS A 42 2.21 -14.78 -13.97
CA LYS A 42 2.12 -14.24 -15.34
C LYS A 42 1.49 -12.84 -15.36
N THR A 43 0.77 -12.48 -14.32
CA THR A 43 0.05 -11.21 -14.21
C THR A 43 0.56 -10.42 -13.00
N PRO A 44 0.74 -9.10 -13.10
CA PRO A 44 1.07 -8.29 -11.94
C PRO A 44 0.00 -8.48 -10.87
N MET A 45 0.41 -8.85 -9.67
CA MET A 45 -0.51 -8.97 -8.55
C MET A 45 -1.05 -7.58 -8.19
N ILE A 46 -2.37 -7.46 -8.19
CA ILE A 46 -3.03 -6.23 -7.77
C ILE A 46 -2.93 -6.15 -6.24
N SER A 47 -2.10 -5.23 -5.76
CA SER A 47 -1.87 -5.03 -4.34
C SER A 47 -2.91 -4.09 -3.73
N PRO A 48 -3.13 -4.14 -2.40
CA PRO A 48 -3.97 -3.15 -1.72
C PRO A 48 -3.49 -1.71 -1.95
N SER A 49 -2.18 -1.46 -2.05
CA SER A 49 -1.63 -0.14 -2.36
C SER A 49 -2.04 0.37 -3.75
N SER A 50 -2.20 -0.54 -4.73
CA SER A 50 -2.73 -0.18 -6.05
C SER A 50 -4.18 0.26 -5.98
N PHE A 51 -5.01 -0.40 -5.18
CA PHE A 51 -6.39 0.01 -4.93
C PHE A 51 -6.47 1.34 -4.18
N ALA A 52 -5.63 1.55 -3.15
CA ALA A 52 -5.59 2.82 -2.42
C ALA A 52 -5.31 4.00 -3.35
N ARG A 53 -4.35 3.83 -4.27
CA ARG A 53 -4.06 4.81 -5.31
C ARG A 53 -5.27 5.08 -6.22
N CYS A 54 -5.98 4.04 -6.65
CA CYS A 54 -7.18 4.21 -7.47
C CYS A 54 -8.27 4.98 -6.72
N TYR A 55 -8.54 4.65 -5.46
CA TYR A 55 -9.56 5.33 -4.65
C TYR A 55 -9.23 6.81 -4.43
N LEU A 56 -7.97 7.13 -4.10
CA LEU A 56 -7.54 8.51 -3.93
C LEU A 56 -7.57 9.32 -5.23
N ASN A 57 -7.29 8.67 -6.38
CA ASN A 57 -7.44 9.33 -7.67
C ASN A 57 -8.89 9.74 -7.96
N LEU A 58 -9.88 8.99 -7.49
CA LEU A 58 -11.29 9.37 -7.60
C LEU A 58 -11.64 10.59 -6.74
N LEU A 59 -10.88 10.86 -5.68
CA LEU A 59 -11.07 11.99 -4.78
C LEU A 59 -10.30 13.26 -5.21
N GLN A 60 -9.48 13.19 -6.24
CA GLN A 60 -8.62 14.32 -6.67
C GLN A 60 -9.39 15.60 -7.01
N SER A 61 -10.63 15.50 -7.47
CA SER A 61 -11.47 16.66 -7.76
C SER A 61 -11.93 17.41 -6.51
N SER A 62 -11.89 16.77 -5.33
CA SER A 62 -12.42 17.29 -4.06
C SER A 62 -11.33 17.58 -3.03
N VAL A 63 -10.08 17.22 -3.31
CA VAL A 63 -8.95 17.29 -2.36
C VAL A 63 -7.74 17.96 -3.02
N PRO A 64 -7.04 18.87 -2.33
CA PRO A 64 -5.81 19.47 -2.84
C PRO A 64 -4.75 18.41 -3.20
N PRO A 65 -3.97 18.62 -4.29
CA PRO A 65 -2.99 17.63 -4.76
C PRO A 65 -1.96 17.21 -3.70
N ASP A 66 -1.47 18.16 -2.90
CA ASP A 66 -0.49 17.88 -1.84
C ASP A 66 -1.09 16.98 -0.75
N MET A 67 -2.37 17.17 -0.45
CA MET A 67 -3.10 16.33 0.50
C MET A 67 -3.30 14.92 -0.05
N VAL A 68 -3.56 14.76 -1.35
CA VAL A 68 -3.71 13.43 -1.98
C VAL A 68 -2.42 12.62 -1.84
N VAL A 69 -1.26 13.26 -1.99
CA VAL A 69 0.04 12.60 -1.82
C VAL A 69 0.22 12.13 -0.38
N SER A 70 -0.05 13.00 0.60
CA SER A 70 0.05 12.66 2.03
C SER A 70 -0.90 11.53 2.42
N LEU A 71 -2.16 11.60 1.97
CA LEU A 71 -3.15 10.54 2.20
C LEU A 71 -2.72 9.20 1.58
N LEU A 72 -2.12 9.23 0.39
CA LEU A 72 -1.62 8.03 -0.27
C LEU A 72 -0.47 7.39 0.52
N GLU A 73 0.49 8.19 0.98
CA GLU A 73 1.60 7.71 1.79
C GLU A 73 1.09 7.05 3.09
N MET A 74 0.16 7.71 3.77
CA MET A 74 -0.45 7.18 5.00
C MET A 74 -1.27 5.91 4.74
N ALA A 75 -2.09 5.88 3.68
CA ALA A 75 -2.87 4.69 3.33
C ALA A 75 -1.97 3.51 2.95
N CYS A 76 -0.89 3.74 2.20
CA CYS A 76 0.10 2.71 1.89
C CYS A 76 0.78 2.19 3.17
N TYR A 77 1.15 3.06 4.09
CA TYR A 77 1.72 2.66 5.37
C TYR A 77 0.77 1.77 6.18
N LEU A 78 -0.51 2.14 6.29
CA LEU A 78 -1.52 1.32 6.99
C LEU A 78 -1.70 -0.06 6.34
N VAL A 79 -1.70 -0.11 5.01
CA VAL A 79 -1.78 -1.36 4.25
C VAL A 79 -0.54 -2.23 4.48
N GLU A 80 0.65 -1.64 4.49
CA GLU A 80 1.89 -2.37 4.79
C GLU A 80 1.89 -2.90 6.23
N LEU A 81 1.45 -2.08 7.18
CA LEU A 81 1.32 -2.48 8.58
C LEU A 81 0.35 -3.66 8.77
N SER A 82 -0.71 -3.73 7.97
CA SER A 82 -1.69 -4.81 8.03
C SER A 82 -1.11 -6.20 7.74
N VAL A 83 0.02 -6.27 7.02
CA VAL A 83 0.72 -7.55 6.76
C VAL A 83 1.24 -8.20 8.04
N CYS A 84 1.45 -7.41 9.10
CA CYS A 84 1.93 -7.90 10.38
C CYS A 84 0.87 -8.66 11.19
N ASP A 85 -0.41 -8.56 10.81
CA ASP A 85 -1.52 -9.25 11.48
C ASP A 85 -2.20 -10.23 10.53
N HIS A 86 -2.20 -11.49 10.91
CA HIS A 86 -2.76 -12.59 10.12
C HIS A 86 -4.27 -12.43 9.84
N PHE A 87 -5.00 -11.67 10.65
CA PHE A 87 -6.41 -11.37 10.42
C PHE A 87 -6.63 -10.73 9.03
N PHE A 88 -5.74 -9.81 8.64
CA PHE A 88 -5.87 -9.12 7.36
C PHE A 88 -5.48 -9.97 6.14
N ALA A 89 -4.85 -11.13 6.34
CA ALA A 89 -4.50 -12.04 5.25
C ALA A 89 -5.73 -12.57 4.49
N PHE A 90 -6.90 -12.61 5.16
CA PHE A 90 -8.17 -13.08 4.59
C PHE A 90 -9.05 -11.95 4.07
N VAL A 91 -8.65 -10.69 4.25
CA VAL A 91 -9.40 -9.53 3.79
C VAL A 91 -9.07 -9.26 2.31
N PRO A 92 -10.08 -9.12 1.43
CA PRO A 92 -9.84 -8.76 0.05
C PRO A 92 -9.00 -7.47 -0.07
N PRO A 93 -8.00 -7.41 -0.97
CA PRO A 93 -7.12 -6.26 -1.12
C PRO A 93 -7.85 -4.92 -1.33
N SER A 94 -8.96 -4.95 -2.07
CA SER A 94 -9.79 -3.76 -2.29
C SER A 94 -10.45 -3.25 -1.01
N LYS A 95 -10.99 -4.15 -0.18
CA LYS A 95 -11.61 -3.77 1.10
C LYS A 95 -10.59 -3.21 2.08
N LEU A 96 -9.41 -3.84 2.14
CA LEU A 96 -8.31 -3.37 2.99
C LEU A 96 -7.87 -1.97 2.59
N ALA A 97 -7.66 -1.74 1.30
CA ALA A 97 -7.31 -0.43 0.76
C ALA A 97 -8.39 0.63 1.03
N PHE A 98 -9.66 0.26 0.84
CA PHE A 98 -10.78 1.17 1.11
C PHE A 98 -10.82 1.59 2.57
N ALA A 99 -10.71 0.63 3.49
CA ALA A 99 -10.67 0.91 4.93
C ALA A 99 -9.49 1.82 5.30
N ALA A 100 -8.29 1.56 4.76
CA ALA A 100 -7.12 2.38 4.98
C ALA A 100 -7.35 3.83 4.51
N VAL A 101 -7.89 4.03 3.31
CA VAL A 101 -8.22 5.37 2.79
C VAL A 101 -9.26 6.07 3.68
N CYS A 102 -10.31 5.36 4.10
CA CYS A 102 -11.32 5.93 5.00
C CYS A 102 -10.71 6.39 6.33
N VAL A 103 -9.84 5.59 6.93
CA VAL A 103 -9.15 5.95 8.18
C VAL A 103 -8.29 7.19 7.97
N CYS A 104 -7.53 7.28 6.88
CA CYS A 104 -6.71 8.45 6.60
C CYS A 104 -7.55 9.71 6.42
N VAL A 105 -8.61 9.65 5.61
CA VAL A 105 -9.50 10.78 5.36
C VAL A 105 -10.18 11.24 6.65
N THR A 106 -10.65 10.33 7.50
CA THR A 106 -11.30 10.70 8.77
C THR A 106 -10.32 11.24 9.79
N SER A 107 -9.08 10.79 9.81
CA SER A 107 -8.03 11.30 10.70
C SER A 107 -7.63 12.72 10.35
N GLU A 108 -7.48 13.02 9.06
CA GLU A 108 -7.23 14.38 8.58
C GLU A 108 -8.43 15.32 8.83
N GLN A 109 -9.65 14.80 8.77
CA GLN A 109 -10.86 15.57 9.07
C GLN A 109 -10.96 16.00 10.55
N GLY A 110 -10.34 15.25 11.45
CA GLY A 110 -10.20 15.65 12.86
C GLY A 110 -9.30 16.88 13.05
N GLY A 111 -8.44 17.19 12.08
CA GLY A 111 -7.58 18.37 12.06
C GLY A 111 -8.00 19.49 11.11
N LEU A 112 -8.81 19.18 10.11
CA LEU A 112 -9.35 20.14 9.14
C LEU A 112 -10.87 20.11 9.20
N GLN A 113 -11.50 21.23 9.53
CA GLN A 113 -12.95 21.43 9.35
C GLN A 113 -13.26 21.32 7.85
N LEU A 114 -13.51 20.10 7.36
CA LEU A 114 -14.05 19.91 6.03
C LEU A 114 -15.48 20.45 6.01
N ASN A 115 -15.79 21.27 5.01
CA ASN A 115 -17.10 21.82 4.78
C ASN A 115 -18.17 20.71 4.87
N PRO A 116 -19.30 20.95 5.59
CA PRO A 116 -20.31 19.94 5.89
C PRO A 116 -21.00 19.31 4.67
N THR A 117 -20.75 19.82 3.48
CA THR A 117 -21.35 19.36 2.22
C THR A 117 -20.83 17.99 1.77
N THR A 118 -19.60 17.59 2.18
CA THR A 118 -18.99 16.34 1.70
C THR A 118 -19.35 15.13 2.56
N SER A 119 -19.75 15.33 3.83
CA SER A 119 -20.10 14.22 4.73
C SER A 119 -21.50 13.65 4.51
N GLN A 120 -22.36 14.29 3.71
CA GLN A 120 -23.71 13.78 3.42
C GLN A 120 -23.74 12.74 2.30
N SER A 121 -22.73 12.71 1.41
CA SER A 121 -22.69 11.75 0.30
C SER A 121 -22.39 10.30 0.71
N PHE A 122 -21.85 10.07 1.91
CA PHE A 122 -21.46 8.74 2.39
C PHE A 122 -22.47 8.07 3.34
N LYS A 123 -23.59 8.73 3.65
CA LYS A 123 -24.60 8.19 4.59
C LYS A 123 -25.86 7.66 3.93
N GLN A 124 -25.94 7.63 2.59
CA GLN A 124 -27.08 7.10 1.87
C GLN A 124 -26.65 5.97 0.93
N GLU A 125 -26.23 4.84 1.51
CA GLU A 125 -26.43 3.48 0.93
C GLU A 125 -26.33 2.44 2.03
#